data_7b5a36a8391869d11597da838d561bb8
#
_entry.id   7b5a36a8391869d11597da838d561bb8
#
_cell.length_a   1.000
_cell.length_b   1.000
_cell.length_c   1.000
_cell.angle_alpha   90.00
_cell.angle_beta   90.00
_cell.angle_gamma   90.00
#
_symmetry.space_group_name_H-M   'P 1'
#
loop_
_entity.id
_entity.type
_entity.pdbx_description
1 polymer ?
#
loop_
_entity_poly.entity_id
_entity_poly.type
_entity_poly.pdbx_seq_one_letter_code
_entity_poly.pdbx_strand_id
1 'polypeptide(L)'
;MGGTGPLTGGRRRRRFPLVTRKEENAVLSIQIEKAAKLKPLPPDESQLGFGRIFTDYMALADWSRERGWHHGRIIPFGPLPLHPASTCLHYAAEVFEGLKAYRRPDGGVQLFRPRENARRMIASAERLCLPSLPEEEFLHLVTRLIQKEEAWVPRAQGASLYIRPFILGTDETLGVHAAERALFGVILSPVGSYYREGLRPVGILIEEKDVRAVRGGTGYAKCGGNYAASIRAGTIAAEKGYSQVLWLDGVERRYVEEVGAMNVMFKLGDRIVTPALTDSILPGITRKSCIELLRSQGREVDERPLPVDELIDALEGGALEEAWGCGTAAVISPIGRLAYGQQEYEINGGRIGPVTQSLYDTLTGIQHGLLEDPFDWIVPVN
;
A
#
# COMPACT_ATOMS: atom_id res chain seq x y z
N MET A 1 -51.14 11.83 -43.39
CA MET A 1 -51.74 11.59 -42.07
C MET A 1 -51.04 10.39 -41.44
N GLY A 2 -50.30 10.54 -40.39
CA GLY A 2 -49.62 9.46 -39.75
C GLY A 2 -48.73 10.03 -38.64
N GLY A 3 -49.23 10.11 -37.42
CA GLY A 3 -48.59 10.73 -36.29
C GLY A 3 -47.47 9.91 -35.72
N THR A 4 -46.37 10.59 -35.43
CA THR A 4 -45.21 10.07 -34.66
C THR A 4 -45.40 10.41 -33.19
N GLY A 5 -45.71 9.40 -32.36
CA GLY A 5 -45.70 9.53 -30.91
C GLY A 5 -44.32 9.36 -30.33
N PRO A 6 -43.93 10.09 -29.28
CA PRO A 6 -42.58 9.98 -28.67
C PRO A 6 -42.49 8.79 -27.73
N LEU A 7 -41.43 7.98 -27.93
CA LEU A 7 -41.04 6.91 -27.02
C LEU A 7 -40.35 7.49 -25.78
N THR A 8 -41.11 7.69 -24.69
CA THR A 8 -40.53 7.98 -23.36
C THR A 8 -40.20 6.68 -22.64
N GLY A 9 -39.03 6.15 -22.89
CA GLY A 9 -38.46 5.03 -22.15
C GLY A 9 -37.64 5.49 -20.94
N GLY A 10 -38.28 5.77 -19.82
CA GLY A 10 -37.62 6.05 -18.57
C GLY A 10 -36.87 4.81 -18.06
N ARG A 11 -35.55 4.78 -18.19
CA ARG A 11 -34.72 3.77 -17.52
C ARG A 11 -34.80 3.97 -16.00
N ARG A 12 -35.62 3.15 -15.32
CA ARG A 12 -35.60 3.02 -13.86
C ARG A 12 -34.19 2.51 -13.46
N ARG A 13 -33.40 3.38 -12.84
CA ARG A 13 -32.18 2.97 -12.09
C ARG A 13 -32.65 2.02 -10.99
N ARG A 14 -32.33 0.75 -11.10
CA ARG A 14 -32.46 -0.20 -9.99
C ARG A 14 -31.52 0.26 -8.89
N ARG A 15 -32.06 0.92 -7.88
CA ARG A 15 -31.37 1.11 -6.60
C ARG A 15 -31.30 -0.27 -5.95
N PHE A 16 -30.07 -0.76 -5.72
CA PHE A 16 -29.87 -1.89 -4.83
C PHE A 16 -30.41 -1.50 -3.45
N PRO A 17 -31.19 -2.38 -2.78
CA PRO A 17 -31.66 -2.06 -1.45
C PRO A 17 -30.46 -1.97 -0.51
N LEU A 18 -30.22 -0.79 0.05
CA LEU A 18 -29.41 -0.61 1.25
C LEU A 18 -30.12 -1.39 2.35
N VAL A 19 -29.53 -2.49 2.79
CA VAL A 19 -29.94 -3.19 4.00
C VAL A 19 -29.60 -2.28 5.17
N THR A 20 -30.55 -1.45 5.57
CA THR A 20 -30.49 -0.69 6.81
C THR A 20 -30.78 -1.64 7.96
N ARG A 21 -29.76 -2.32 8.48
CA ARG A 21 -29.79 -2.85 9.83
C ARG A 21 -29.18 -1.80 10.76
N LYS A 22 -30.01 -1.11 11.50
CA LYS A 22 -29.65 -0.52 12.78
C LYS A 22 -29.47 -1.68 13.77
N GLU A 23 -28.26 -2.18 13.89
CA GLU A 23 -27.81 -2.87 15.08
C GLU A 23 -26.61 -2.07 15.60
N GLU A 24 -26.68 -1.75 16.91
CA GLU A 24 -25.65 -1.08 17.66
C GLU A 24 -24.28 -1.73 17.40
N ASN A 25 -23.25 -0.91 17.28
CA ASN A 25 -21.85 -1.23 16.94
C ASN A 25 -21.19 -2.29 17.84
N ALA A 26 -21.64 -3.52 17.79
CA ALA A 26 -20.91 -4.64 18.40
C ALA A 26 -19.85 -5.12 17.41
N VAL A 27 -18.58 -4.84 17.73
CA VAL A 27 -17.40 -5.32 17.00
C VAL A 27 -17.41 -6.86 17.01
N LEU A 28 -16.92 -7.49 15.93
CA LEU A 28 -16.81 -8.95 15.79
C LEU A 28 -16.16 -9.59 17.01
N SER A 29 -16.83 -10.55 17.62
CA SER A 29 -16.22 -11.38 18.66
C SER A 29 -15.08 -12.22 18.05
N ILE A 30 -13.93 -12.23 18.72
CA ILE A 30 -12.74 -12.94 18.26
C ILE A 30 -12.53 -14.18 19.12
N GLN A 31 -12.57 -15.36 18.51
CA GLN A 31 -12.18 -16.61 19.13
C GLN A 31 -10.66 -16.79 19.00
N ILE A 32 -9.99 -17.28 20.06
CA ILE A 32 -8.54 -17.49 20.03
C ILE A 32 -8.26 -18.98 20.19
N GLU A 33 -7.69 -19.56 19.16
CA GLU A 33 -7.13 -20.92 19.19
C GLU A 33 -5.69 -20.90 19.73
N LYS A 34 -5.35 -21.82 20.63
CA LYS A 34 -3.98 -21.91 21.13
C LYS A 34 -3.10 -22.72 20.17
N ALA A 35 -1.93 -22.17 19.84
CA ALA A 35 -0.89 -22.93 19.15
C ALA A 35 -0.35 -24.05 20.07
N ALA A 36 -0.16 -25.23 19.50
CA ALA A 36 0.42 -26.35 20.24
C ALA A 36 1.88 -26.07 20.68
N LYS A 37 2.61 -25.27 19.88
CA LYS A 37 3.98 -24.86 20.16
C LYS A 37 4.22 -23.47 19.54
N LEU A 38 4.84 -22.57 20.30
CA LEU A 38 5.29 -21.29 19.79
C LEU A 38 6.68 -21.43 19.12
N LYS A 39 6.91 -20.62 18.11
CA LYS A 39 8.20 -20.51 17.43
C LYS A 39 9.20 -19.77 18.32
N PRO A 40 10.50 -20.05 18.22
CA PRO A 40 11.51 -19.20 18.83
C PRO A 40 11.50 -17.83 18.12
N LEU A 41 11.69 -16.77 18.90
CA LEU A 41 11.94 -15.46 18.34
C LEU A 41 13.27 -15.45 17.58
N PRO A 42 13.39 -14.65 16.51
CA PRO A 42 14.65 -14.50 15.79
C PRO A 42 15.78 -14.07 16.74
N PRO A 43 16.91 -14.80 16.80
CA PRO A 43 18.00 -14.47 17.72
C PRO A 43 18.76 -13.20 17.33
N ASP A 44 18.71 -12.83 16.06
CA ASP A 44 19.37 -11.64 15.50
C ASP A 44 18.37 -10.86 14.62
N GLU A 45 17.87 -9.77 15.15
CA GLU A 45 16.91 -8.91 14.44
C GLU A 45 17.54 -8.14 13.26
N SER A 46 18.87 -8.06 13.17
CA SER A 46 19.54 -7.47 12.01
C SER A 46 19.42 -8.30 10.73
N GLN A 47 19.12 -9.60 10.88
CA GLN A 47 19.01 -10.57 9.79
C GLN A 47 17.57 -10.87 9.34
N LEU A 48 16.58 -10.14 9.84
CA LEU A 48 15.15 -10.42 9.59
C LEU A 48 14.79 -10.42 8.09
N GLY A 49 15.38 -9.55 7.28
CA GLY A 49 14.99 -9.39 5.87
C GLY A 49 13.59 -8.82 5.76
N PHE A 50 12.87 -9.16 4.67
CA PHE A 50 11.49 -8.71 4.45
C PHE A 50 10.59 -9.87 4.05
N GLY A 51 9.51 -10.13 4.83
CA GLY A 51 8.45 -11.05 4.47
C GLY A 51 8.84 -12.54 4.40
N ARG A 52 9.89 -12.98 5.11
CA ARG A 52 10.37 -14.37 5.13
C ARG A 52 10.07 -15.11 6.44
N ILE A 53 9.92 -14.37 7.53
CA ILE A 53 9.63 -14.89 8.87
C ILE A 53 8.20 -14.45 9.20
N PHE A 54 7.39 -15.38 9.70
CA PHE A 54 6.02 -15.10 10.10
C PHE A 54 5.83 -15.46 11.57
N THR A 55 4.96 -14.69 12.25
CA THR A 55 4.65 -14.86 13.66
C THR A 55 3.90 -16.17 13.94
N ASP A 56 3.51 -16.41 15.19
CA ASP A 56 2.85 -17.66 15.60
C ASP A 56 1.39 -17.75 15.16
N TYR A 57 0.73 -16.59 15.01
CA TYR A 57 -0.71 -16.51 14.77
C TYR A 57 -1.05 -15.66 13.55
N MET A 58 -2.26 -15.86 13.04
CA MET A 58 -2.91 -15.03 12.05
C MET A 58 -4.35 -14.74 12.47
N ALA A 59 -4.91 -13.59 12.05
CA ALA A 59 -6.32 -13.29 12.27
C ALA A 59 -7.11 -13.56 11.00
N LEU A 60 -8.32 -14.10 11.13
CA LEU A 60 -9.23 -14.39 10.04
C LEU A 60 -10.66 -13.98 10.40
N ALA A 61 -11.44 -13.59 9.39
CA ALA A 61 -12.88 -13.43 9.48
C ALA A 61 -13.53 -13.87 8.16
N ASP A 62 -14.64 -14.57 8.24
CA ASP A 62 -15.38 -15.04 7.07
C ASP A 62 -16.47 -14.02 6.71
N TRP A 63 -16.80 -13.93 5.43
CA TRP A 63 -17.94 -13.17 4.95
C TRP A 63 -18.82 -14.01 4.02
N SER A 64 -20.11 -13.86 4.17
CA SER A 64 -21.08 -14.33 3.19
C SER A 64 -22.20 -13.30 3.00
N ARG A 65 -22.83 -13.33 1.83
CA ARG A 65 -23.92 -12.40 1.49
C ARG A 65 -25.06 -12.43 2.49
N GLU A 66 -25.34 -13.60 3.09
CA GLU A 66 -26.44 -13.80 4.02
C GLU A 66 -26.11 -13.30 5.45
N ARG A 67 -24.85 -13.48 5.88
CA ARG A 67 -24.45 -13.26 7.27
C ARG A 67 -23.63 -11.99 7.49
N GLY A 68 -23.11 -11.36 6.41
CA GLY A 68 -22.11 -10.32 6.53
C GLY A 68 -20.79 -10.88 7.07
N TRP A 69 -19.96 -10.03 7.68
CA TRP A 69 -18.73 -10.44 8.37
C TRP A 69 -19.05 -11.19 9.65
N HIS A 70 -18.42 -12.34 9.85
CA HIS A 70 -18.66 -13.23 10.99
C HIS A 70 -17.46 -14.12 11.27
N HIS A 71 -17.51 -14.89 12.35
CA HIS A 71 -16.51 -15.89 12.74
C HIS A 71 -15.08 -15.28 12.79
N GLY A 72 -14.94 -14.14 13.50
CA GLY A 72 -13.64 -13.57 13.80
C GLY A 72 -12.80 -14.53 14.65
N ARG A 73 -11.56 -14.81 14.25
CA ARG A 73 -10.70 -15.75 14.96
C ARG A 73 -9.22 -15.39 14.82
N ILE A 74 -8.45 -15.68 15.86
CA ILE A 74 -6.99 -15.68 15.85
C ILE A 74 -6.56 -17.13 16.03
N ILE A 75 -5.91 -17.67 15.02
CA ILE A 75 -5.53 -19.08 14.93
C ILE A 75 -4.02 -19.21 14.68
N PRO A 76 -3.41 -20.37 14.93
CA PRO A 76 -2.02 -20.62 14.56
C PRO A 76 -1.76 -20.35 13.08
N PHE A 77 -0.64 -19.66 12.78
CA PHE A 77 -0.23 -19.39 11.42
C PHE A 77 0.02 -20.68 10.63
N GLY A 78 -0.65 -20.81 9.50
CA GLY A 78 -0.56 -22.00 8.66
C GLY A 78 -1.23 -21.82 7.29
N PRO A 79 -1.34 -22.89 6.49
CA PRO A 79 -2.03 -22.87 5.21
C PRO A 79 -3.51 -22.51 5.34
N LEU A 80 -4.02 -21.78 4.34
CA LEU A 80 -5.46 -21.54 4.20
C LEU A 80 -6.09 -22.63 3.33
N PRO A 81 -7.16 -23.29 3.79
CA PRO A 81 -7.89 -24.26 2.97
C PRO A 81 -8.76 -23.51 1.95
N LEU A 82 -8.25 -23.32 0.75
CA LEU A 82 -8.98 -22.72 -0.37
C LEU A 82 -9.43 -23.80 -1.35
N HIS A 83 -10.69 -23.73 -1.79
CA HIS A 83 -11.17 -24.59 -2.86
C HIS A 83 -10.44 -24.26 -4.18
N PRO A 84 -10.08 -25.25 -5.01
CA PRO A 84 -9.35 -25.00 -6.27
C PRO A 84 -10.05 -24.04 -7.23
N ALA A 85 -11.39 -23.95 -7.18
CA ALA A 85 -12.17 -23.00 -7.98
C ALA A 85 -12.37 -21.63 -7.32
N SER A 86 -11.68 -21.31 -6.22
CA SER A 86 -11.81 -20.01 -5.57
C SER A 86 -11.46 -18.88 -6.52
N THR A 87 -12.32 -17.85 -6.59
CA THR A 87 -12.20 -16.75 -7.57
C THR A 87 -10.93 -15.94 -7.42
N CYS A 88 -10.34 -15.86 -6.22
CA CYS A 88 -9.04 -15.23 -6.01
C CYS A 88 -7.90 -15.94 -6.77
N LEU A 89 -7.97 -17.25 -6.98
CA LEU A 89 -6.93 -18.03 -7.67
C LEU A 89 -6.94 -17.83 -9.19
N HIS A 90 -8.10 -17.52 -9.76
CA HIS A 90 -8.27 -17.45 -11.22
C HIS A 90 -8.42 -16.02 -11.75
N TYR A 91 -9.00 -15.12 -10.95
CA TYR A 91 -9.39 -13.79 -11.41
C TYR A 91 -8.77 -12.67 -10.58
N ALA A 92 -7.78 -12.98 -9.73
CA ALA A 92 -7.21 -12.02 -8.78
C ALA A 92 -8.30 -11.22 -8.02
N ALA A 93 -9.41 -11.91 -7.66
CA ALA A 93 -10.47 -11.34 -6.85
C ALA A 93 -9.94 -11.21 -5.41
N GLU A 94 -9.00 -10.29 -5.22
CA GLU A 94 -8.33 -10.06 -3.95
C GLU A 94 -7.82 -8.63 -3.83
N VAL A 95 -7.77 -8.13 -2.60
CA VAL A 95 -7.15 -6.87 -2.23
C VAL A 95 -6.32 -7.06 -0.98
N PHE A 96 -5.30 -6.23 -0.82
CA PHE A 96 -4.44 -6.30 0.35
C PHE A 96 -4.00 -4.93 0.83
N GLU A 97 -3.50 -4.90 2.05
CA GLU A 97 -2.91 -3.73 2.65
C GLU A 97 -1.50 -4.01 3.16
N GLY A 98 -0.80 -2.95 3.53
CA GLY A 98 0.50 -3.03 4.15
C GLY A 98 0.70 -1.85 5.09
N LEU A 99 0.87 -2.15 6.37
CA LEU A 99 1.21 -1.20 7.41
C LEU A 99 2.23 -1.83 8.36
N LYS A 100 2.70 -1.06 9.33
CA LYS A 100 3.72 -1.52 10.27
C LYS A 100 3.34 -1.17 11.71
N ALA A 101 3.71 -2.05 12.64
CA ALA A 101 3.75 -1.74 14.06
C ALA A 101 5.19 -1.50 14.48
N TYR A 102 5.38 -0.49 15.31
CA TYR A 102 6.68 -0.01 15.74
C TYR A 102 6.79 -0.08 17.26
N ARG A 103 7.97 -0.50 17.76
CA ARG A 103 8.30 -0.45 19.16
C ARG A 103 8.79 0.95 19.51
N ARG A 104 8.17 1.58 20.51
CA ARG A 104 8.61 2.87 21.06
C ARG A 104 9.75 2.70 22.06
N PRO A 105 10.50 3.78 22.38
CA PRO A 105 11.55 3.75 23.41
C PRO A 105 11.06 3.32 24.81
N ASP A 106 9.80 3.64 25.16
CA ASP A 106 9.17 3.25 26.42
C ASP A 106 8.72 1.78 26.47
N GLY A 107 8.89 1.04 25.36
CA GLY A 107 8.50 -0.36 25.19
C GLY A 107 7.09 -0.55 24.67
N GLY A 108 6.27 0.48 24.57
CA GLY A 108 4.94 0.41 23.96
C GLY A 108 4.97 0.11 22.46
N VAL A 109 3.83 -0.26 21.91
CA VAL A 109 3.68 -0.53 20.48
C VAL A 109 2.67 0.44 19.87
N GLN A 110 2.98 0.93 18.67
CA GLN A 110 2.14 1.88 17.98
C GLN A 110 2.02 1.57 16.48
N LEU A 111 0.93 2.05 15.88
CA LEU A 111 0.64 2.00 14.46
C LEU A 111 0.70 3.40 13.86
N PHE A 112 1.11 3.51 12.60
CA PHE A 112 1.14 4.76 11.85
C PHE A 112 -0.02 4.81 10.87
N ARG A 113 -0.97 5.74 11.07
CA ARG A 113 -2.17 6.01 10.23
C ARG A 113 -3.00 4.77 9.86
N PRO A 114 -3.28 3.82 10.77
CA PRO A 114 -3.95 2.56 10.42
C PRO A 114 -5.36 2.78 9.88
N ARG A 115 -6.05 3.87 10.27
CA ARG A 115 -7.37 4.23 9.74
C ARG A 115 -7.35 4.52 8.25
N GLU A 116 -6.29 5.14 7.75
CA GLU A 116 -6.11 5.37 6.31
C GLU A 116 -5.93 4.06 5.54
N ASN A 117 -5.25 3.07 6.13
CA ASN A 117 -5.15 1.73 5.55
C ASN A 117 -6.53 1.05 5.49
N ALA A 118 -7.33 1.13 6.55
CA ALA A 118 -8.68 0.58 6.56
C ALA A 118 -9.56 1.21 5.47
N ARG A 119 -9.56 2.54 5.35
CA ARG A 119 -10.32 3.28 4.33
C ARG A 119 -9.87 2.93 2.91
N ARG A 120 -8.56 2.78 2.70
CA ARG A 120 -8.03 2.39 1.39
C ARG A 120 -8.37 0.94 1.04
N MET A 121 -8.39 0.03 2.01
CA MET A 121 -8.85 -1.33 1.81
C MET A 121 -10.34 -1.37 1.43
N ILE A 122 -11.19 -0.55 2.05
CA ILE A 122 -12.60 -0.39 1.68
C ILE A 122 -12.71 0.04 0.21
N ALA A 123 -12.03 1.12 -0.19
CA ALA A 123 -12.06 1.61 -1.56
C ALA A 123 -11.54 0.57 -2.57
N SER A 124 -10.50 -0.19 -2.21
CA SER A 124 -9.97 -1.27 -3.05
C SER A 124 -10.96 -2.43 -3.18
N ALA A 125 -11.60 -2.84 -2.09
CA ALA A 125 -12.61 -3.89 -2.09
C ALA A 125 -13.85 -3.49 -2.94
N GLU A 126 -14.34 -2.28 -2.78
CA GLU A 126 -15.45 -1.75 -3.57
C GLU A 126 -15.15 -1.76 -5.07
N ARG A 127 -13.91 -1.41 -5.48
CA ARG A 127 -13.49 -1.43 -6.89
C ARG A 127 -13.57 -2.83 -7.50
N LEU A 128 -13.26 -3.87 -6.71
CA LEU A 128 -13.26 -5.26 -7.16
C LEU A 128 -14.58 -6.00 -6.84
N CYS A 129 -15.61 -5.31 -6.36
CA CYS A 129 -16.86 -5.91 -5.92
C CYS A 129 -16.65 -7.01 -4.86
N LEU A 130 -15.63 -6.84 -4.01
CA LEU A 130 -15.44 -7.61 -2.79
C LEU A 130 -16.18 -6.94 -1.62
N PRO A 131 -16.54 -7.67 -0.56
CA PRO A 131 -17.18 -7.07 0.60
C PRO A 131 -16.23 -6.14 1.35
N SER A 132 -16.69 -4.93 1.63
CA SER A 132 -15.94 -3.97 2.45
C SER A 132 -15.98 -4.38 3.91
N LEU A 133 -14.82 -4.44 4.55
CA LEU A 133 -14.70 -4.63 6.00
C LEU A 133 -14.79 -3.25 6.67
N PRO A 134 -15.70 -3.02 7.63
CA PRO A 134 -15.79 -1.74 8.33
C PRO A 134 -14.46 -1.33 9.00
N GLU A 135 -14.19 -0.03 9.06
CA GLU A 135 -12.95 0.52 9.60
C GLU A 135 -12.66 0.02 11.03
N GLU A 136 -13.65 0.02 11.91
CA GLU A 136 -13.49 -0.43 13.29
C GLU A 136 -13.23 -1.95 13.40
N GLU A 137 -13.80 -2.76 12.51
CA GLU A 137 -13.53 -4.19 12.44
C GLU A 137 -12.10 -4.48 11.98
N PHE A 138 -11.65 -3.74 10.98
CA PHE A 138 -10.25 -3.82 10.52
C PHE A 138 -9.29 -3.49 11.65
N LEU A 139 -9.50 -2.37 12.35
CA LEU A 139 -8.65 -1.95 13.46
C LEU A 139 -8.69 -2.95 14.61
N HIS A 140 -9.88 -3.46 14.95
CA HIS A 140 -10.06 -4.44 16.01
C HIS A 140 -9.25 -5.71 15.74
N LEU A 141 -9.43 -6.34 14.56
CA LEU A 141 -8.72 -7.58 14.20
C LEU A 141 -7.20 -7.37 14.16
N VAL A 142 -6.74 -6.26 13.57
CA VAL A 142 -5.30 -5.92 13.48
C VAL A 142 -4.72 -5.71 14.89
N THR A 143 -5.36 -4.88 15.72
CA THR A 143 -4.87 -4.57 17.07
C THR A 143 -4.85 -5.81 17.96
N ARG A 144 -5.91 -6.61 17.94
CA ARG A 144 -5.99 -7.86 18.74
C ARG A 144 -4.92 -8.87 18.36
N LEU A 145 -4.62 -8.98 17.04
CA LEU A 145 -3.53 -9.85 16.60
C LEU A 145 -2.17 -9.33 17.05
N ILE A 146 -1.90 -8.02 16.94
CA ILE A 146 -0.62 -7.43 17.39
C ILE A 146 -0.45 -7.58 18.90
N GLN A 147 -1.51 -7.36 19.69
CA GLN A 147 -1.48 -7.58 21.14
C GLN A 147 -1.13 -9.04 21.49
N LYS A 148 -1.65 -10.00 20.71
CA LYS A 148 -1.33 -11.43 20.88
C LYS A 148 0.12 -11.74 20.51
N GLU A 149 0.67 -11.02 19.56
CA GLU A 149 2.00 -11.22 18.96
C GLU A 149 3.01 -10.13 19.36
N GLU A 150 2.76 -9.41 20.44
CA GLU A 150 3.57 -8.25 20.85
C GLU A 150 5.05 -8.58 20.98
N ALA A 151 5.40 -9.79 21.42
CA ALA A 151 6.78 -10.25 21.53
C ALA A 151 7.53 -10.25 20.19
N TRP A 152 6.80 -10.36 19.07
CA TRP A 152 7.35 -10.36 17.71
C TRP A 152 7.61 -8.96 17.15
N VAL A 153 7.19 -7.89 17.84
CA VAL A 153 7.52 -6.52 17.43
C VAL A 153 8.99 -6.26 17.73
N PRO A 154 9.84 -6.09 16.70
CA PRO A 154 11.28 -5.97 16.89
C PRO A 154 11.69 -4.76 17.73
N ARG A 155 12.87 -4.87 18.35
CA ARG A 155 13.48 -3.80 19.15
C ARG A 155 14.67 -3.14 18.44
N ALA A 156 15.25 -3.80 17.43
CA ALA A 156 16.38 -3.26 16.68
C ALA A 156 16.00 -1.97 15.95
N GLN A 157 16.96 -1.06 15.88
CA GLN A 157 16.77 0.24 15.22
C GLN A 157 16.36 0.05 13.76
N GLY A 158 15.30 0.74 13.32
CA GLY A 158 14.76 0.67 11.96
C GLY A 158 13.98 -0.60 11.64
N ALA A 159 13.95 -1.59 12.55
CA ALA A 159 13.12 -2.78 12.41
C ALA A 159 11.65 -2.50 12.82
N SER A 160 10.73 -3.32 12.35
CA SER A 160 9.30 -3.17 12.61
C SER A 160 8.56 -4.47 12.41
N LEU A 161 7.34 -4.57 12.88
CA LEU A 161 6.44 -5.69 12.53
C LEU A 161 5.59 -5.29 11.34
N TYR A 162 5.84 -5.92 10.19
CA TYR A 162 5.03 -5.71 8.99
C TYR A 162 3.71 -6.45 9.09
N ILE A 163 2.63 -5.77 8.80
CA ILE A 163 1.26 -6.25 8.89
C ILE A 163 0.70 -6.34 7.48
N ARG A 164 0.18 -7.50 7.09
CA ARG A 164 -0.41 -7.77 5.78
C ARG A 164 -1.87 -8.19 5.92
N PRO A 165 -2.80 -7.22 5.98
CA PRO A 165 -4.23 -7.51 5.80
C PRO A 165 -4.54 -7.84 4.34
N PHE A 166 -5.51 -8.72 4.10
CA PHE A 166 -5.98 -9.06 2.76
C PHE A 166 -7.44 -9.51 2.79
N ILE A 167 -8.15 -9.36 1.68
CA ILE A 167 -9.47 -9.95 1.43
C ILE A 167 -9.37 -10.81 0.19
N LEU A 168 -9.82 -12.06 0.27
CA LEU A 168 -9.88 -13.00 -0.84
C LEU A 168 -11.33 -13.31 -1.18
N GLY A 169 -11.69 -13.27 -2.46
CA GLY A 169 -12.92 -13.89 -2.96
C GLY A 169 -12.79 -15.42 -2.91
N THR A 170 -13.67 -16.08 -2.18
CA THR A 170 -13.59 -17.53 -1.92
C THR A 170 -14.75 -18.30 -2.53
N ASP A 171 -15.46 -17.72 -3.47
CA ASP A 171 -16.53 -18.39 -4.21
C ASP A 171 -15.98 -19.60 -4.97
N GLU A 172 -16.64 -20.72 -4.84
CA GLU A 172 -16.24 -22.01 -5.43
C GLU A 172 -16.82 -22.17 -6.84
N THR A 173 -16.43 -21.23 -7.76
CA THR A 173 -16.95 -21.17 -9.11
C THR A 173 -15.92 -20.63 -10.11
N LEU A 174 -16.02 -21.08 -11.36
CA LEU A 174 -15.23 -20.54 -12.48
C LEU A 174 -15.94 -19.37 -13.20
N GLY A 175 -17.07 -18.90 -12.70
CA GLY A 175 -17.78 -17.73 -13.23
C GLY A 175 -17.19 -16.42 -12.70
N VAL A 176 -17.11 -15.40 -13.55
CA VAL A 176 -16.72 -14.03 -13.12
C VAL A 176 -17.94 -13.26 -12.64
N HIS A 177 -17.98 -12.95 -11.36
CA HIS A 177 -19.09 -12.22 -10.71
C HIS A 177 -18.61 -11.48 -9.46
N ALA A 178 -19.46 -10.60 -8.92
CA ALA A 178 -19.22 -9.99 -7.60
C ALA A 178 -19.19 -11.06 -6.51
N ALA A 179 -18.30 -10.96 -5.55
CA ALA A 179 -18.12 -11.98 -4.51
C ALA A 179 -19.41 -12.21 -3.70
N GLU A 180 -19.73 -13.47 -3.47
CA GLU A 180 -20.79 -13.94 -2.56
C GLU A 180 -20.20 -14.54 -1.28
N ARG A 181 -18.92 -14.90 -1.32
CA ARG A 181 -18.12 -15.37 -0.19
C ARG A 181 -16.75 -14.73 -0.20
N ALA A 182 -16.23 -14.37 0.95
CA ALA A 182 -14.88 -13.84 1.10
C ALA A 182 -14.27 -14.23 2.45
N LEU A 183 -12.94 -14.16 2.48
CA LEU A 183 -12.12 -14.31 3.67
C LEU A 183 -11.29 -13.06 3.87
N PHE A 184 -11.42 -12.40 5.01
CA PHE A 184 -10.44 -11.43 5.48
C PHE A 184 -9.36 -12.14 6.28
N GLY A 185 -8.10 -11.78 6.05
CA GLY A 185 -6.98 -12.32 6.79
C GLY A 185 -5.97 -11.25 7.16
N VAL A 186 -5.24 -11.44 8.26
CA VAL A 186 -4.08 -10.64 8.64
C VAL A 186 -2.94 -11.57 9.02
N ILE A 187 -1.80 -11.39 8.38
CA ILE A 187 -0.55 -12.08 8.73
C ILE A 187 0.52 -11.06 9.12
N LEU A 188 1.43 -11.45 9.99
CA LEU A 188 2.47 -10.61 10.55
C LEU A 188 3.85 -11.16 10.24
N SER A 189 4.79 -10.25 9.93
CA SER A 189 6.18 -10.60 9.63
C SER A 189 7.12 -9.59 10.29
N PRO A 190 8.01 -9.97 11.22
CA PRO A 190 9.06 -9.10 11.68
C PRO A 190 10.01 -8.80 10.50
N VAL A 191 10.31 -7.53 10.29
CA VAL A 191 11.16 -7.06 9.20
C VAL A 191 12.27 -6.18 9.73
N GLY A 192 13.46 -6.32 9.16
CA GLY A 192 14.61 -5.47 9.47
C GLY A 192 14.50 -4.10 8.80
N SER A 193 15.52 -3.27 9.01
CA SER A 193 15.65 -2.02 8.26
C SER A 193 15.65 -2.32 6.76
N TYR A 194 14.87 -1.56 6.00
CA TYR A 194 14.84 -1.68 4.54
C TYR A 194 16.22 -1.39 3.93
N TYR A 195 16.94 -0.46 4.52
CA TYR A 195 18.30 -0.10 4.14
C TYR A 195 19.29 -0.61 5.20
N ARG A 196 19.81 -1.85 5.03
CA ARG A 196 20.75 -2.46 5.98
C ARG A 196 22.05 -1.67 6.15
N GLU A 197 22.49 -1.02 5.08
CA GLU A 197 23.74 -0.24 5.04
C GLU A 197 23.51 1.27 5.13
N GLY A 198 22.32 1.69 5.62
CA GLY A 198 21.85 3.07 5.64
C GLY A 198 21.14 3.46 4.35
N LEU A 199 20.46 4.60 4.39
CA LEU A 199 19.71 5.14 3.26
C LEU A 199 20.67 5.40 2.09
N ARG A 200 20.38 4.83 0.92
CA ARG A 200 21.21 5.00 -0.29
C ARG A 200 20.35 5.30 -1.50
N PRO A 201 20.80 6.21 -2.39
CA PRO A 201 20.11 6.48 -3.63
C PRO A 201 20.13 5.27 -4.57
N VAL A 202 19.02 5.06 -5.26
CA VAL A 202 18.84 3.98 -6.24
C VAL A 202 18.78 4.49 -7.66
N GLY A 203 19.12 3.63 -8.64
CA GLY A 203 18.93 3.88 -10.05
C GLY A 203 17.55 3.42 -10.51
N ILE A 204 16.90 4.20 -11.36
CA ILE A 204 15.54 3.98 -11.87
C ILE A 204 15.55 4.02 -13.40
N LEU A 205 14.88 3.07 -14.04
CA LEU A 205 14.65 3.03 -15.49
C LEU A 205 13.26 3.59 -15.80
N ILE A 206 13.17 4.58 -16.68
CA ILE A 206 11.87 5.05 -17.18
C ILE A 206 11.34 4.00 -18.16
N GLU A 207 10.14 3.46 -17.89
CA GLU A 207 9.55 2.39 -18.68
C GLU A 207 8.71 2.96 -19.83
N GLU A 208 9.08 2.58 -21.06
CA GLU A 208 8.47 3.13 -22.27
C GLU A 208 7.46 2.17 -22.95
N LYS A 209 7.49 0.86 -22.59
CA LYS A 209 6.72 -0.19 -23.29
C LYS A 209 5.59 -0.73 -22.45
N ASP A 210 5.91 -1.21 -21.25
CA ASP A 210 4.92 -1.78 -20.34
C ASP A 210 4.22 -0.67 -19.54
N VAL A 211 3.01 -0.93 -19.07
CA VAL A 211 2.25 -0.04 -18.22
C VAL A 211 1.82 -0.76 -16.95
N ARG A 212 1.83 -0.06 -15.82
CA ARG A 212 1.39 -0.61 -14.55
C ARG A 212 -0.13 -0.70 -14.47
N ALA A 213 -0.81 0.34 -14.93
CA ALA A 213 -2.26 0.50 -14.86
C ALA A 213 -2.71 1.50 -15.93
N VAL A 214 -4.03 1.56 -16.15
CA VAL A 214 -4.66 2.52 -17.06
C VAL A 214 -5.83 3.21 -16.36
N ARG A 215 -6.20 4.40 -16.82
CA ARG A 215 -7.40 5.11 -16.36
C ARG A 215 -8.65 4.26 -16.61
N GLY A 216 -9.57 4.24 -15.66
CA GLY A 216 -10.75 3.37 -15.67
C GLY A 216 -10.45 1.91 -15.28
N GLY A 217 -9.19 1.55 -15.05
CA GLY A 217 -8.74 0.26 -14.57
C GLY A 217 -8.76 0.13 -13.04
N THR A 218 -7.85 -0.66 -12.51
CA THR A 218 -7.73 -0.96 -11.08
C THR A 218 -6.56 -0.26 -10.39
N GLY A 219 -5.91 0.70 -11.07
CA GLY A 219 -4.63 1.28 -10.62
C GLY A 219 -4.66 1.90 -9.22
N TYR A 220 -5.77 2.52 -8.84
CA TYR A 220 -5.96 3.11 -7.51
C TYR A 220 -6.34 2.09 -6.42
N ALA A 221 -6.72 0.88 -6.80
CA ALA A 221 -6.99 -0.21 -5.88
C ALA A 221 -5.72 -1.00 -5.56
N LYS A 222 -5.57 -1.43 -4.32
CA LYS A 222 -4.42 -2.23 -3.90
C LYS A 222 -4.73 -3.72 -4.09
N CYS A 223 -4.64 -4.20 -5.34
CA CYS A 223 -4.98 -5.55 -5.77
C CYS A 223 -3.85 -6.22 -6.55
N GLY A 224 -3.75 -7.55 -6.51
CA GLY A 224 -2.64 -8.32 -7.05
C GLY A 224 -2.42 -8.16 -8.56
N GLY A 225 -3.49 -7.91 -9.32
CA GLY A 225 -3.38 -7.71 -10.77
C GLY A 225 -2.43 -6.57 -11.16
N ASN A 226 -2.45 -5.45 -10.40
CA ASN A 226 -1.54 -4.33 -10.63
C ASN A 226 -0.07 -4.69 -10.33
N TYR A 227 0.15 -5.58 -9.37
CA TYR A 227 1.51 -6.06 -9.02
C TYR A 227 2.01 -7.09 -10.02
N ALA A 228 1.15 -8.00 -10.46
CA ALA A 228 1.49 -8.96 -11.51
C ALA A 228 1.92 -8.26 -12.81
N ALA A 229 1.23 -7.20 -13.20
CA ALA A 229 1.58 -6.38 -14.37
C ALA A 229 2.98 -5.75 -14.28
N SER A 230 3.48 -5.49 -13.07
CA SER A 230 4.78 -4.84 -12.86
C SER A 230 5.99 -5.77 -12.89
N ILE A 231 5.80 -7.10 -12.82
CA ILE A 231 6.89 -8.07 -12.63
C ILE A 231 7.87 -8.05 -13.81
N ARG A 232 7.35 -8.06 -15.05
CA ARG A 232 8.19 -8.12 -16.26
C ARG A 232 9.12 -6.91 -16.36
N ALA A 233 8.57 -5.71 -16.29
CA ALA A 233 9.37 -4.49 -16.37
C ALA A 233 10.39 -4.38 -15.24
N GLY A 234 9.99 -4.76 -14.01
CA GLY A 234 10.89 -4.82 -12.86
C GLY A 234 12.06 -5.81 -13.07
N THR A 235 11.80 -6.98 -13.66
CA THR A 235 12.84 -7.97 -13.98
C THR A 235 13.82 -7.41 -15.01
N ILE A 236 13.32 -6.81 -16.10
CA ILE A 236 14.15 -6.20 -17.15
C ILE A 236 15.00 -5.05 -16.57
N ALA A 237 14.43 -4.22 -15.71
CA ALA A 237 15.16 -3.15 -15.04
C ALA A 237 16.31 -3.71 -14.17
N ALA A 238 16.04 -4.76 -13.39
CA ALA A 238 17.05 -5.42 -12.55
C ALA A 238 18.19 -6.02 -13.38
N GLU A 239 17.91 -6.66 -14.51
CA GLU A 239 18.91 -7.18 -15.45
C GLU A 239 19.82 -6.07 -16.01
N LYS A 240 19.28 -4.84 -16.14
CA LYS A 240 20.03 -3.65 -16.57
C LYS A 240 20.72 -2.90 -15.42
N GLY A 241 20.62 -3.39 -14.19
CA GLY A 241 21.26 -2.78 -13.01
C GLY A 241 20.46 -1.63 -12.39
N TYR A 242 19.16 -1.52 -12.65
CA TYR A 242 18.26 -0.56 -12.02
C TYR A 242 17.41 -1.25 -10.95
N SER A 243 17.13 -0.53 -9.88
CA SER A 243 16.36 -1.07 -8.75
C SER A 243 14.86 -1.17 -9.02
N GLN A 244 14.32 -0.25 -9.82
CA GLN A 244 12.89 -0.13 -10.13
C GLN A 244 12.69 0.56 -11.49
N VAL A 245 11.42 0.61 -11.93
CA VAL A 245 11.02 1.39 -13.09
C VAL A 245 10.21 2.61 -12.66
N LEU A 246 10.32 3.72 -13.41
CA LEU A 246 9.40 4.85 -13.35
C LEU A 246 8.32 4.62 -14.41
N TRP A 247 7.08 4.54 -13.94
CA TRP A 247 5.92 4.27 -14.79
C TRP A 247 5.42 5.55 -15.45
N LEU A 248 5.11 5.45 -16.73
CA LEU A 248 4.36 6.45 -17.47
C LEU A 248 2.89 6.02 -17.60
N ASP A 249 2.02 6.99 -17.81
CA ASP A 249 0.59 6.74 -18.01
C ASP A 249 0.31 5.78 -19.18
N GLY A 250 -0.74 4.96 -19.04
CA GLY A 250 -1.04 3.90 -19.99
C GLY A 250 -1.68 4.34 -21.30
N VAL A 251 -1.98 5.62 -21.50
CA VAL A 251 -2.65 6.15 -22.70
C VAL A 251 -1.68 6.90 -23.61
N GLU A 252 -1.09 7.95 -23.09
CA GLU A 252 -0.19 8.84 -23.85
C GLU A 252 1.28 8.45 -23.67
N ARG A 253 1.61 7.70 -22.61
CA ARG A 253 2.99 7.34 -22.19
C ARG A 253 3.88 8.58 -22.04
N ARG A 254 3.29 9.61 -21.54
CA ARG A 254 3.86 10.92 -21.41
C ARG A 254 3.95 11.40 -19.98
N TYR A 255 2.97 11.03 -19.15
CA TYR A 255 2.89 11.55 -17.79
C TYR A 255 3.44 10.54 -16.79
N VAL A 256 4.31 11.01 -15.91
CA VAL A 256 4.85 10.21 -14.81
C VAL A 256 3.73 9.85 -13.84
N GLU A 257 3.70 8.59 -13.37
CA GLU A 257 2.70 8.11 -12.42
C GLU A 257 3.33 7.63 -11.10
N GLU A 258 4.09 6.57 -11.14
CA GLU A 258 4.65 5.92 -9.94
C GLU A 258 6.07 5.39 -10.21
N VAL A 259 6.82 5.08 -9.15
CA VAL A 259 8.12 4.40 -9.23
C VAL A 259 8.05 3.02 -8.57
N GLY A 260 8.19 1.97 -9.37
CA GLY A 260 8.00 0.58 -8.89
C GLY A 260 6.61 0.39 -8.27
N ALA A 261 6.56 0.12 -6.97
CA ALA A 261 5.34 -0.01 -6.18
C ALA A 261 5.18 1.16 -5.17
N MET A 262 5.74 2.33 -5.49
CA MET A 262 5.73 3.53 -4.64
C MET A 262 5.23 4.74 -5.43
N ASN A 263 4.65 5.72 -4.74
CA ASN A 263 4.48 7.04 -5.32
C ASN A 263 5.85 7.73 -5.44
N VAL A 264 5.93 8.77 -6.26
CA VAL A 264 7.18 9.48 -6.54
C VAL A 264 7.01 10.98 -6.36
N MET A 265 8.07 11.65 -5.92
CA MET A 265 8.15 13.09 -5.76
C MET A 265 9.49 13.62 -6.30
N PHE A 266 9.47 14.85 -6.78
CA PHE A 266 10.61 15.52 -7.40
C PHE A 266 10.75 16.93 -6.83
N LYS A 267 11.96 17.34 -6.46
CA LYS A 267 12.28 18.71 -6.12
C LYS A 267 12.81 19.41 -7.35
N LEU A 268 12.01 20.33 -7.90
CA LEU A 268 12.30 21.13 -9.07
C LEU A 268 12.50 22.60 -8.63
N GLY A 269 13.74 23.04 -8.46
CA GLY A 269 14.05 24.33 -7.85
C GLY A 269 13.39 24.45 -6.45
N ASP A 270 12.62 25.50 -6.22
CA ASP A 270 11.97 25.74 -4.92
C ASP A 270 10.69 24.92 -4.69
N ARG A 271 10.18 24.24 -5.71
CA ARG A 271 8.93 23.48 -5.67
C ARG A 271 9.15 21.98 -5.54
N ILE A 272 8.21 21.32 -4.90
CA ILE A 272 8.12 19.86 -4.90
C ILE A 272 6.93 19.46 -5.75
N VAL A 273 7.16 18.60 -6.73
CA VAL A 273 6.13 18.12 -7.66
C VAL A 273 5.89 16.64 -7.43
N THR A 274 4.63 16.24 -7.40
CA THR A 274 4.22 14.84 -7.40
C THR A 274 3.06 14.64 -8.36
N PRO A 275 2.98 13.51 -9.07
CA PRO A 275 1.84 13.22 -9.93
C PRO A 275 0.51 13.36 -9.18
N ALA A 276 -0.45 14.10 -9.77
CA ALA A 276 -1.79 14.20 -9.25
C ALA A 276 -2.46 12.81 -9.23
N LEU A 277 -3.21 12.52 -8.18
CA LEU A 277 -3.93 11.25 -8.09
C LEU A 277 -4.96 11.13 -9.20
N THR A 278 -4.91 10.01 -9.87
CA THR A 278 -5.88 9.56 -10.88
C THR A 278 -6.37 8.16 -10.49
N ASP A 279 -7.27 7.59 -11.27
CA ASP A 279 -7.73 6.21 -11.07
C ASP A 279 -6.70 5.15 -11.51
N SER A 280 -5.54 5.56 -12.05
CA SER A 280 -4.38 4.71 -12.33
C SER A 280 -3.28 4.77 -11.27
N ILE A 281 -3.33 5.71 -10.32
CA ILE A 281 -2.30 5.92 -9.28
C ILE A 281 -2.86 5.53 -7.91
N LEU A 282 -2.10 4.73 -7.16
CA LEU A 282 -2.49 4.36 -5.80
C LEU A 282 -2.40 5.58 -4.86
N PRO A 283 -3.46 5.93 -4.09
CA PRO A 283 -3.40 6.99 -3.09
C PRO A 283 -2.55 6.55 -1.90
N GLY A 284 -1.23 6.83 -2.00
CA GLY A 284 -0.26 6.40 -1.01
C GLY A 284 -0.39 7.13 0.32
N ILE A 285 -0.41 6.38 1.43
CA ILE A 285 -0.48 6.95 2.78
C ILE A 285 0.82 7.68 3.11
N THR A 286 1.96 7.11 2.74
CA THR A 286 3.26 7.79 2.89
C THR A 286 3.34 9.04 2.02
N ARG A 287 2.85 9.00 0.77
CA ARG A 287 2.72 10.19 -0.09
C ARG A 287 1.92 11.30 0.60
N LYS A 288 0.75 10.97 1.13
CA LYS A 288 -0.10 11.92 1.87
C LYS A 288 0.65 12.51 3.06
N SER A 289 1.36 11.68 3.82
CA SER A 289 2.14 12.13 4.98
C SER A 289 3.32 13.03 4.57
N CYS A 290 4.02 12.71 3.46
CA CYS A 290 5.06 13.59 2.90
C CYS A 290 4.50 14.97 2.53
N ILE A 291 3.34 15.02 1.86
CA ILE A 291 2.70 16.28 1.46
C ILE A 291 2.31 17.10 2.68
N GLU A 292 1.65 16.50 3.67
CA GLU A 292 1.24 17.15 4.90
C GLU A 292 2.47 17.71 5.66
N LEU A 293 3.53 16.92 5.80
CA LEU A 293 4.77 17.32 6.47
C LEU A 293 5.50 18.45 5.72
N LEU A 294 5.65 18.35 4.40
CA LEU A 294 6.31 19.39 3.60
C LEU A 294 5.55 20.70 3.67
N ARG A 295 4.22 20.67 3.57
CA ARG A 295 3.37 21.86 3.68
C ARG A 295 3.43 22.50 5.08
N SER A 296 3.50 21.70 6.13
CA SER A 296 3.67 22.21 7.51
C SER A 296 5.03 22.92 7.72
N GLN A 297 6.04 22.55 6.92
CA GLN A 297 7.34 23.20 6.87
C GLN A 297 7.38 24.43 5.95
N GLY A 298 6.25 24.87 5.40
CA GLY A 298 6.14 26.02 4.50
C GLY A 298 6.63 25.76 3.08
N ARG A 299 6.78 24.49 2.67
CA ARG A 299 7.18 24.14 1.31
C ARG A 299 5.97 24.07 0.38
N GLU A 300 6.16 24.54 -0.86
CA GLU A 300 5.14 24.41 -1.90
C GLU A 300 5.19 23.00 -2.49
N VAL A 301 4.04 22.31 -2.50
CA VAL A 301 3.88 20.99 -3.08
C VAL A 301 2.77 21.02 -4.12
N ASP A 302 3.16 20.83 -5.37
CA ASP A 302 2.30 20.81 -6.55
C ASP A 302 1.87 19.37 -6.85
N GLU A 303 0.58 19.09 -6.70
CA GLU A 303 -0.03 17.84 -7.11
C GLU A 303 -0.60 18.03 -8.53
N ARG A 304 0.16 17.68 -9.56
CA ARG A 304 -0.22 17.91 -10.96
C ARG A 304 0.28 16.83 -11.90
N PRO A 305 -0.25 16.73 -13.13
CA PRO A 305 0.41 15.94 -14.16
C PRO A 305 1.85 16.42 -14.38
N LEU A 306 2.78 15.50 -14.51
CA LEU A 306 4.19 15.77 -14.78
C LEU A 306 4.58 15.07 -16.08
N PRO A 307 4.73 15.81 -17.21
CA PRO A 307 5.24 15.22 -18.44
C PRO A 307 6.67 14.71 -18.28
N VAL A 308 7.01 13.59 -18.88
CA VAL A 308 8.36 13.04 -18.85
C VAL A 308 9.37 14.00 -19.52
N ASP A 309 8.96 14.70 -20.57
CA ASP A 309 9.79 15.70 -21.24
C ASP A 309 10.19 16.82 -20.27
N GLU A 310 9.23 17.33 -19.47
CA GLU A 310 9.53 18.35 -18.45
C GLU A 310 10.54 17.83 -17.40
N LEU A 311 10.42 16.53 -17.03
CA LEU A 311 11.36 15.91 -16.10
C LEU A 311 12.77 15.81 -16.70
N ILE A 312 12.87 15.46 -17.98
CA ILE A 312 14.16 15.37 -18.69
C ILE A 312 14.76 16.77 -18.88
N ASP A 313 13.96 17.76 -19.32
CA ASP A 313 14.44 19.15 -19.43
C ASP A 313 14.97 19.69 -18.09
N ALA A 314 14.30 19.35 -16.98
CA ALA A 314 14.73 19.72 -15.65
C ALA A 314 16.03 19.00 -15.22
N LEU A 315 16.25 17.76 -15.65
CA LEU A 315 17.51 17.04 -15.45
C LEU A 315 18.65 17.69 -16.24
N GLU A 316 18.45 17.95 -17.51
CA GLU A 316 19.46 18.54 -18.40
C GLU A 316 19.79 19.98 -18.00
N GLY A 317 18.80 20.74 -17.56
CA GLY A 317 18.95 22.10 -17.07
C GLY A 317 19.46 22.22 -15.63
N GLY A 318 19.63 21.09 -14.90
CA GLY A 318 20.06 21.07 -13.51
C GLY A 318 19.00 21.57 -12.50
N ALA A 319 17.74 21.70 -12.92
CA ALA A 319 16.63 22.13 -12.05
C ALA A 319 16.07 20.99 -11.20
N LEU A 320 16.24 19.72 -11.60
CA LEU A 320 15.89 18.58 -10.77
C LEU A 320 16.99 18.33 -9.73
N GLU A 321 16.74 18.78 -8.51
CA GLU A 321 17.70 18.71 -7.42
C GLU A 321 17.60 17.42 -6.60
N GLU A 322 16.37 16.94 -6.35
CA GLU A 322 16.12 15.71 -5.58
C GLU A 322 14.95 14.93 -6.17
N ALA A 323 15.00 13.61 -6.07
CA ALA A 323 13.88 12.72 -6.39
C ALA A 323 13.82 11.58 -5.38
N TRP A 324 12.60 11.15 -5.04
CA TRP A 324 12.40 10.02 -4.13
C TRP A 324 11.08 9.31 -4.37
N GLY A 325 11.10 7.98 -4.18
CA GLY A 325 9.90 7.18 -4.01
C GLY A 325 9.43 7.20 -2.56
N CYS A 326 8.13 7.08 -2.33
CA CYS A 326 7.57 6.98 -0.98
C CYS A 326 6.54 5.85 -0.87
N GLY A 327 6.68 5.00 0.17
CA GLY A 327 5.81 3.86 0.40
C GLY A 327 6.07 3.20 1.75
N THR A 328 5.17 2.32 2.19
CA THR A 328 5.22 1.72 3.54
C THR A 328 6.51 0.94 3.82
N ALA A 329 7.04 0.21 2.84
CA ALA A 329 8.20 -0.65 3.07
C ALA A 329 9.48 0.15 3.31
N ALA A 330 9.83 1.04 2.38
CA ALA A 330 11.05 1.85 2.41
C ALA A 330 10.88 3.17 3.18
N VAL A 331 9.66 3.62 3.42
CA VAL A 331 9.25 4.95 3.87
C VAL A 331 9.62 5.98 2.80
N ILE A 332 10.90 6.30 2.64
CA ILE A 332 11.47 7.14 1.59
C ILE A 332 12.57 6.35 0.88
N SER A 333 12.59 6.39 -0.45
CA SER A 333 13.61 5.78 -1.30
C SER A 333 14.26 6.84 -2.19
N PRO A 334 15.44 7.38 -1.84
CA PRO A 334 16.12 8.39 -2.65
C PRO A 334 16.44 7.84 -4.04
N ILE A 335 16.29 8.67 -5.06
CA ILE A 335 16.65 8.34 -6.45
C ILE A 335 17.89 9.15 -6.82
N GLY A 336 18.99 8.47 -7.16
CA GLY A 336 20.28 9.10 -7.49
C GLY A 336 20.55 9.15 -8.98
N ARG A 337 19.83 8.35 -9.78
CA ARG A 337 19.95 8.37 -11.24
C ARG A 337 18.67 7.91 -11.92
N LEU A 338 18.41 8.47 -13.10
CA LEU A 338 17.33 8.06 -14.00
C LEU A 338 17.91 7.68 -15.35
N ALA A 339 17.36 6.62 -15.97
CA ALA A 339 17.69 6.26 -17.34
C ALA A 339 16.43 6.39 -18.22
N TYR A 340 16.57 7.00 -19.39
CA TYR A 340 15.52 7.16 -20.37
C TYR A 340 16.07 6.91 -21.80
N GLY A 341 15.49 5.98 -22.51
CA GLY A 341 16.02 5.54 -23.79
C GLY A 341 17.43 4.96 -23.66
N GLN A 342 18.41 5.65 -24.23
CA GLN A 342 19.84 5.30 -24.14
C GLN A 342 20.66 6.25 -23.24
N GLN A 343 20.01 7.21 -22.63
CA GLN A 343 20.67 8.23 -21.80
C GLN A 343 20.49 7.91 -20.32
N GLU A 344 21.50 8.22 -19.53
CA GLU A 344 21.49 8.13 -18.09
C GLU A 344 21.78 9.50 -17.49
N TYR A 345 21.00 9.91 -16.52
CA TYR A 345 21.08 11.19 -15.84
C TYR A 345 21.34 10.98 -14.36
N GLU A 346 22.27 11.70 -13.81
CA GLU A 346 22.58 11.70 -12.39
C GLU A 346 21.82 12.82 -11.67
N ILE A 347 21.26 12.52 -10.49
CA ILE A 347 20.56 13.47 -9.66
C ILE A 347 21.42 13.77 -8.44
N ASN A 348 21.68 15.05 -8.14
CA ASN A 348 22.46 15.50 -6.99
C ASN A 348 23.84 14.82 -6.85
N GLY A 349 24.50 14.48 -7.95
CA GLY A 349 25.80 13.76 -7.92
C GLY A 349 25.68 12.39 -7.21
N GLY A 350 24.56 11.68 -7.41
CA GLY A 350 24.29 10.38 -6.80
C GLY A 350 24.12 10.43 -5.27
N ARG A 351 23.93 11.60 -4.66
CA ARG A 351 23.82 11.79 -3.20
C ARG A 351 22.38 12.03 -2.77
N ILE A 352 22.09 11.74 -1.50
CA ILE A 352 20.80 12.06 -0.89
C ILE A 352 20.70 13.57 -0.72
N GLY A 353 19.58 14.15 -1.13
CA GLY A 353 19.32 15.56 -0.93
C GLY A 353 18.77 15.84 0.49
N PRO A 354 18.92 17.11 0.96
CA PRO A 354 18.53 17.47 2.33
C PRO A 354 17.03 17.35 2.59
N VAL A 355 16.16 17.58 1.59
CA VAL A 355 14.71 17.42 1.77
C VAL A 355 14.35 15.93 1.92
N THR A 356 14.91 15.09 1.06
CA THR A 356 14.73 13.63 1.10
C THR A 356 15.19 13.05 2.43
N GLN A 357 16.35 13.46 2.93
CA GLN A 357 16.88 13.03 4.22
C GLN A 357 15.98 13.49 5.38
N SER A 358 15.59 14.76 5.39
CA SER A 358 14.72 15.33 6.44
C SER A 358 13.36 14.62 6.49
N LEU A 359 12.76 14.31 5.33
CA LEU A 359 11.52 13.52 5.27
C LEU A 359 11.68 12.13 5.88
N TYR A 360 12.77 11.43 5.51
CA TYR A 360 13.06 10.10 6.06
C TYR A 360 13.21 10.14 7.58
N ASP A 361 14.05 11.04 8.08
CA ASP A 361 14.35 11.15 9.52
C ASP A 361 13.10 11.53 10.32
N THR A 362 12.30 12.49 9.83
CA THR A 362 11.09 12.93 10.52
C THR A 362 10.02 11.85 10.52
N LEU A 363 9.72 11.24 9.36
CA LEU A 363 8.69 10.20 9.30
C LEU A 363 9.06 8.97 10.12
N THR A 364 10.32 8.50 10.02
CA THR A 364 10.78 7.36 10.82
C THR A 364 10.85 7.69 12.31
N GLY A 365 11.24 8.93 12.64
CA GLY A 365 11.25 9.43 14.03
C GLY A 365 9.85 9.40 14.66
N ILE A 366 8.82 9.89 13.95
CA ILE A 366 7.42 9.82 14.40
C ILE A 366 6.95 8.36 14.50
N GLN A 367 7.24 7.54 13.46
CA GLN A 367 6.85 6.14 13.41
C GLN A 367 7.41 5.31 14.58
N HIS A 368 8.63 5.60 15.03
CA HIS A 368 9.28 4.92 16.15
C HIS A 368 9.06 5.60 17.52
N GLY A 369 8.31 6.70 17.55
CA GLY A 369 8.07 7.46 18.79
C GLY A 369 9.33 8.17 19.32
N LEU A 370 10.27 8.49 18.46
CA LEU A 370 11.47 9.28 18.74
C LEU A 370 11.21 10.79 18.58
N LEU A 371 10.21 11.15 17.80
CA LEU A 371 9.72 12.51 17.59
C LEU A 371 8.24 12.58 17.94
N GLU A 372 7.80 13.77 18.37
CA GLU A 372 6.39 14.05 18.58
C GLU A 372 5.58 13.95 17.28
N ASP A 373 4.33 13.56 17.40
CA ASP A 373 3.38 13.50 16.31
C ASP A 373 2.43 14.71 16.33
N PRO A 374 2.69 15.78 15.57
CA PRO A 374 1.83 16.96 15.55
C PRO A 374 0.59 16.79 14.67
N PHE A 375 0.38 15.62 14.06
CA PHE A 375 -0.66 15.39 13.07
C PHE A 375 -1.71 14.35 13.49
N ASP A 376 -1.58 13.77 14.68
CA ASP A 376 -2.46 12.69 15.16
C ASP A 376 -2.46 11.45 14.24
N TRP A 377 -1.27 11.10 13.71
CA TRP A 377 -1.09 9.91 12.86
C TRP A 377 -0.90 8.61 13.63
N ILE A 378 -0.45 8.73 14.87
CA ILE A 378 -0.09 7.58 15.70
C ILE A 378 -1.29 7.05 16.47
N VAL A 379 -1.46 5.72 16.41
CA VAL A 379 -2.46 4.99 17.17
C VAL A 379 -1.75 3.97 18.07
N PRO A 380 -1.79 4.12 19.40
CA PRO A 380 -1.26 3.13 20.33
C PRO A 380 -2.00 1.79 20.20
N VAL A 381 -1.28 0.69 20.38
CA VAL A 381 -1.86 -0.67 20.39
C VAL A 381 -2.27 -1.09 21.79
N ASN A 382 -1.61 -0.54 22.82
CA ASN A 382 -1.76 -0.82 24.24
C ASN A 382 -1.50 0.43 25.07
#